data_c4770cd2e87bfa83a65b1fe23ee91537
#
_entry.id   c4770cd2e87bfa83a65b1fe23ee91537
#
_cell.length_a   1.000
_cell.length_b   1.000
_cell.length_c   1.000
_cell.angle_alpha   90.00
_cell.angle_beta   90.00
_cell.angle_gamma   90.00
#
_symmetry.space_group_name_H-M   'P 1'
#
loop_
_entity.id
_entity.type
_entity.pdbx_description
1 polymer ?
#
loop_
_entity_poly.entity_id
_entity_poly.type
_entity_poly.pdbx_seq_one_letter_code
_entity_poly.pdbx_strand_id
1 'polypeptide(L)'
;MKKEALFYEKTLKIVKCHICPRECIIPEGKSGFCKSRVNHKGILYTIAYGNPCTVNVDPVEKKPLLHFLPGSKSLSIATAGCNLSCLNCQNFTISQKNPTETENYDLPPEKVVSLCKQEKCASIAYTYTEPITYYEYTYDTSVIAHQQGIRNIMVSAGYINPEPLRKLCKVIDAANIDLKSFSNEIYTKLNGGKLQPVLDTLKTLKDEGVWLEITNLLIPSWNDDTDMILRMCHWLAENGFENTPLHFSRFFPMYKLMQSQATPLNTLKNAWNIAIQEGLKYVFIGNVPELNMENTICPRCHKEVIKRSGYNIIEKHIKNGKCEFCGEKIAGIWE
;
A
#
# COMPACT_ATOMS: atom_id res chain seq x y z
N MET A 1 -8.82 21.21 6.30
CA MET A 1 -9.63 21.30 7.55
C MET A 1 -8.83 20.70 8.70
N LYS A 2 -9.17 21.01 9.96
CA LYS A 2 -8.52 20.49 11.16
C LYS A 2 -9.52 19.61 11.91
N LYS A 3 -9.15 18.35 12.25
CA LYS A 3 -9.99 17.39 12.98
C LYS A 3 -9.23 16.84 14.17
N GLU A 4 -9.88 16.61 15.31
CA GLU A 4 -9.26 15.93 16.43
C GLU A 4 -8.84 14.52 16.01
N ALA A 5 -7.62 14.15 16.33
CA ALA A 5 -7.03 12.88 15.95
C ALA A 5 -7.51 11.75 16.87
N LEU A 6 -7.57 10.54 16.34
CA LEU A 6 -7.79 9.31 17.10
C LEU A 6 -6.46 8.72 17.60
N PHE A 7 -6.54 7.78 18.55
CA PHE A 7 -5.41 7.01 19.07
C PHE A 7 -4.27 7.87 19.60
N TYR A 8 -4.55 8.64 20.64
CA TYR A 8 -3.53 9.37 21.38
C TYR A 8 -3.88 9.46 22.87
N GLU A 9 -2.86 9.65 23.68
CA GLU A 9 -2.96 9.94 25.11
C GLU A 9 -2.54 11.37 25.38
N LYS A 10 -3.19 12.00 26.38
CA LYS A 10 -2.92 13.35 26.81
C LYS A 10 -2.29 13.35 28.19
N THR A 11 -1.18 14.04 28.34
CA THR A 11 -0.52 14.27 29.63
C THR A 11 -0.17 15.76 29.74
N LEU A 12 -0.98 16.52 30.49
CA LEU A 12 -0.84 17.99 30.61
C LEU A 12 -0.84 18.67 29.22
N LYS A 13 0.33 19.22 28.82
CA LYS A 13 0.53 19.93 27.52
C LYS A 13 1.19 19.04 26.46
N ILE A 14 1.48 17.79 26.77
CA ILE A 14 2.12 16.82 25.87
C ILE A 14 1.09 15.80 25.43
N VAL A 15 1.16 15.36 24.19
CA VAL A 15 0.36 14.25 23.68
C VAL A 15 1.28 13.13 23.17
N LYS A 16 0.89 11.88 23.40
CA LYS A 16 1.55 10.70 22.84
C LYS A 16 0.64 10.09 21.77
N CYS A 17 1.11 10.01 20.55
CA CYS A 17 0.37 9.47 19.42
C CYS A 17 0.61 7.96 19.29
N HIS A 18 -0.44 7.15 19.21
CA HIS A 18 -0.39 5.68 19.14
C HIS A 18 -0.80 5.11 17.79
N ILE A 19 -0.89 5.94 16.73
CA ILE A 19 -1.35 5.46 15.42
C ILE A 19 -0.34 4.52 14.76
N CYS A 20 0.95 4.72 15.00
CA CYS A 20 2.01 3.95 14.37
C CYS A 20 3.16 3.67 15.35
N PRO A 21 4.07 2.72 15.04
CA PRO A 21 5.16 2.30 15.93
C PRO A 21 6.20 3.38 16.27
N ARG A 22 6.06 4.60 15.73
CA ARG A 22 6.91 5.74 16.16
C ARG A 22 6.51 6.26 17.53
N GLU A 23 5.26 6.10 17.93
CA GLU A 23 4.74 6.54 19.24
C GLU A 23 5.21 7.94 19.64
N CYS A 24 5.05 8.89 18.72
CA CYS A 24 5.59 10.24 18.86
C CYS A 24 5.08 10.93 20.14
N ILE A 25 6.02 11.40 20.97
CA ILE A 25 5.74 12.32 22.06
C ILE A 25 5.80 13.73 21.48
N ILE A 26 4.65 14.43 21.48
CA ILE A 26 4.49 15.69 20.74
C ILE A 26 4.19 16.83 21.73
N PRO A 27 5.15 17.73 21.97
CA PRO A 27 4.94 18.93 22.78
C PRO A 27 3.94 19.89 22.13
N GLU A 28 3.41 20.82 22.92
CA GLU A 28 2.51 21.86 22.43
C GLU A 28 3.09 22.65 21.26
N GLY A 29 2.30 22.89 20.23
CA GLY A 29 2.70 23.58 19.00
C GLY A 29 3.60 22.79 18.06
N LYS A 30 3.96 21.54 18.40
CA LYS A 30 4.81 20.67 17.56
C LYS A 30 3.99 19.62 16.82
N SER A 31 4.58 19.05 15.77
CA SER A 31 4.03 17.93 15.02
C SER A 31 4.75 16.64 15.32
N GLY A 32 4.07 15.50 15.07
CA GLY A 32 4.71 14.20 14.99
C GLY A 32 5.65 14.09 13.79
N PHE A 33 6.40 12.98 13.72
CA PHE A 33 7.33 12.70 12.61
C PHE A 33 6.67 12.80 11.23
N CYS A 34 5.43 12.36 11.11
CA CYS A 34 4.65 12.39 9.86
C CYS A 34 4.27 13.81 9.40
N LYS A 35 4.47 14.84 10.22
CA LYS A 35 4.18 16.27 9.97
C LYS A 35 2.68 16.61 9.82
N SER A 36 1.79 15.61 9.80
CA SER A 36 0.34 15.79 9.62
C SER A 36 -0.47 15.82 10.92
N ARG A 37 0.14 15.40 12.04
CA ARG A 37 -0.49 15.34 13.37
C ARG A 37 0.17 16.35 14.30
N VAL A 38 -0.59 17.31 14.82
CA VAL A 38 -0.10 18.49 15.55
C VAL A 38 -0.78 18.57 16.91
N ASN A 39 0.01 18.79 17.96
CA ASN A 39 -0.50 19.09 19.30
C ASN A 39 -0.89 20.59 19.39
N HIS A 40 -2.12 20.84 19.72
CA HIS A 40 -2.59 22.20 20.03
C HIS A 40 -3.33 22.21 21.37
N LYS A 41 -2.72 22.87 22.36
CA LYS A 41 -3.24 22.97 23.76
C LYS A 41 -3.54 21.59 24.39
N GLY A 42 -2.65 20.62 24.17
CA GLY A 42 -2.79 19.28 24.70
C GLY A 42 -3.85 18.41 24.03
N ILE A 43 -4.34 18.81 22.84
CA ILE A 43 -5.22 18.03 21.98
C ILE A 43 -4.46 17.72 20.69
N LEU A 44 -4.42 16.46 20.28
CA LEU A 44 -3.82 16.08 19.01
C LEU A 44 -4.83 16.29 17.87
N TYR A 45 -4.42 17.01 16.85
CA TYR A 45 -5.20 17.23 15.65
C TYR A 45 -4.51 16.69 14.43
N THR A 46 -5.26 16.11 13.50
CA THR A 46 -4.81 15.96 12.11
C THR A 46 -5.06 17.26 11.35
N ILE A 47 -4.05 17.71 10.59
CA ILE A 47 -4.16 18.85 9.66
C ILE A 47 -4.25 18.37 8.21
N ALA A 48 -4.33 17.04 8.02
CA ALA A 48 -4.43 16.34 6.75
C ALA A 48 -5.88 15.82 6.51
N TYR A 49 -6.91 16.55 6.93
CA TYR A 49 -8.31 16.15 6.82
C TYR A 49 -9.05 16.97 5.79
N GLY A 50 -9.57 16.32 4.75
CA GLY A 50 -10.34 16.97 3.70
C GLY A 50 -9.52 17.91 2.79
N ASN A 51 -8.21 17.77 2.78
CA ASN A 51 -7.29 18.60 2.01
C ASN A 51 -6.22 17.80 1.28
N PRO A 52 -6.60 16.83 0.41
CA PRO A 52 -5.63 16.08 -0.37
C PRO A 52 -4.84 16.99 -1.31
N CYS A 53 -3.53 16.71 -1.46
CA CYS A 53 -2.66 17.38 -2.42
C CYS A 53 -2.61 16.66 -3.77
N THR A 54 -3.21 15.48 -3.85
CA THR A 54 -3.26 14.69 -5.08
C THR A 54 -4.61 14.00 -5.19
N VAL A 55 -5.25 14.14 -6.36
CA VAL A 55 -6.50 13.48 -6.73
C VAL A 55 -6.39 13.03 -8.19
N ASN A 56 -6.52 11.73 -8.46
CA ASN A 56 -6.43 11.16 -9.81
C ASN A 56 -7.41 10.00 -9.99
N VAL A 57 -7.81 9.76 -11.23
CA VAL A 57 -8.47 8.52 -11.62
C VAL A 57 -7.43 7.61 -12.25
N ASP A 58 -7.19 6.45 -11.63
CA ASP A 58 -6.20 5.47 -12.07
C ASP A 58 -6.85 4.10 -12.31
N PRO A 59 -6.28 3.25 -13.19
CA PRO A 59 -6.60 1.83 -13.19
C PRO A 59 -6.19 1.19 -11.85
N VAL A 60 -6.95 0.19 -11.39
CA VAL A 60 -6.68 -0.52 -10.14
C VAL A 60 -5.33 -1.23 -10.17
N GLU A 61 -4.88 -1.67 -11.33
CA GLU A 61 -3.57 -2.29 -11.57
C GLU A 61 -2.40 -1.38 -11.17
N LYS A 62 -2.58 -0.06 -11.27
CA LYS A 62 -1.57 0.93 -10.82
C LYS A 62 -1.45 1.01 -9.28
N LYS A 63 -2.32 0.33 -8.53
CA LYS A 63 -2.27 0.20 -7.06
C LYS A 63 -1.54 -1.06 -6.60
N PRO A 64 -0.71 -1.65 -7.40
CA PRO A 64 -0.39 -3.05 -7.69
C PRO A 64 -1.41 -4.03 -7.12
N LEU A 65 -2.66 -3.93 -7.59
CA LEU A 65 -3.75 -4.84 -7.28
C LEU A 65 -4.19 -5.53 -8.57
N LEU A 66 -3.61 -6.70 -8.84
CA LEU A 66 -3.87 -7.45 -10.07
C LEU A 66 -5.01 -8.47 -9.91
N HIS A 67 -5.34 -8.83 -8.67
CA HIS A 67 -6.41 -9.77 -8.35
C HIS A 67 -7.57 -9.15 -7.57
N PHE A 68 -7.70 -7.82 -7.61
CA PHE A 68 -8.82 -7.08 -7.03
C PHE A 68 -9.49 -6.23 -8.10
N LEU A 69 -10.73 -6.58 -8.49
CA LEU A 69 -11.56 -5.86 -9.48
C LEU A 69 -10.79 -5.48 -10.75
N PRO A 70 -10.06 -6.42 -11.41
CA PRO A 70 -9.15 -6.09 -12.50
C PRO A 70 -9.86 -5.38 -13.66
N GLY A 71 -9.18 -4.35 -14.20
CA GLY A 71 -9.69 -3.47 -15.25
C GLY A 71 -10.62 -2.36 -14.75
N SER A 72 -10.88 -2.25 -13.44
CA SER A 72 -11.70 -1.19 -12.89
C SER A 72 -10.91 0.11 -12.68
N LYS A 73 -11.63 1.23 -12.59
CA LYS A 73 -11.10 2.55 -12.21
C LYS A 73 -11.17 2.74 -10.71
N SER A 74 -10.16 3.40 -10.13
CA SER A 74 -10.09 3.81 -8.75
C SER A 74 -9.84 5.31 -8.63
N LEU A 75 -10.59 6.01 -7.78
CA LEU A 75 -10.29 7.39 -7.42
C LEU A 75 -9.19 7.41 -6.37
N SER A 76 -8.03 7.92 -6.71
CA SER A 76 -6.82 7.93 -5.88
C SER A 76 -6.65 9.26 -5.19
N ILE A 77 -6.49 9.27 -3.87
CA ILE A 77 -6.23 10.48 -3.08
C ILE A 77 -5.00 10.32 -2.20
N ALA A 78 -4.31 11.43 -1.98
CA ALA A 78 -3.22 11.55 -1.02
C ALA A 78 -3.19 12.91 -0.34
N THR A 79 -2.78 12.95 0.92
CA THR A 79 -2.36 14.17 1.60
C THR A 79 -0.83 14.20 1.74
N ALA A 80 -0.25 15.35 2.07
CA ALA A 80 1.17 15.41 2.37
C ALA A 80 1.50 14.73 3.71
N GLY A 81 2.75 14.26 3.83
CA GLY A 81 3.29 13.61 5.03
C GLY A 81 3.42 12.09 4.90
N CYS A 82 4.36 11.53 5.66
CA CYS A 82 4.61 10.08 5.75
C CYS A 82 5.25 9.76 7.11
N ASN A 83 4.93 8.59 7.66
CA ASN A 83 5.55 8.11 8.89
C ASN A 83 6.86 7.33 8.66
N LEU A 84 7.34 7.24 7.42
CA LEU A 84 8.66 6.76 7.03
C LEU A 84 9.48 7.86 6.34
N SER A 85 10.78 7.60 6.14
CA SER A 85 11.73 8.52 5.49
C SER A 85 12.61 7.83 4.45
N CYS A 86 11.97 7.03 3.59
CA CYS A 86 12.64 6.20 2.59
C CYS A 86 13.58 7.02 1.70
N LEU A 87 14.84 6.57 1.55
CA LEU A 87 15.84 7.23 0.73
C LEU A 87 15.50 7.17 -0.77
N ASN A 88 14.69 6.17 -1.17
CA ASN A 88 14.23 5.91 -2.53
C ASN A 88 12.81 6.43 -2.82
N CYS A 89 12.26 7.35 -2.02
CA CYS A 89 10.87 7.72 -2.12
C CYS A 89 10.53 8.38 -3.47
N GLN A 90 9.63 7.78 -4.24
CA GLN A 90 9.15 8.35 -5.51
C GLN A 90 8.30 9.61 -5.30
N ASN A 91 7.56 9.66 -4.21
CA ASN A 91 6.65 10.76 -3.88
C ASN A 91 7.26 11.72 -2.83
N PHE A 92 8.60 11.88 -2.82
CA PHE A 92 9.30 12.69 -1.81
C PHE A 92 8.84 14.16 -1.80
N THR A 93 8.37 14.68 -2.93
CA THR A 93 7.88 16.06 -3.07
C THR A 93 6.63 16.35 -2.24
N ILE A 94 5.87 15.32 -1.87
CA ILE A 94 4.67 15.44 -1.03
C ILE A 94 4.80 14.64 0.28
N SER A 95 5.44 13.48 0.27
CA SER A 95 5.56 12.62 1.46
C SER A 95 6.46 13.20 2.56
N GLN A 96 7.43 14.04 2.19
CA GLN A 96 8.37 14.65 3.14
C GLN A 96 7.98 16.09 3.51
N LYS A 97 6.76 16.51 3.13
CA LYS A 97 6.21 17.85 3.43
C LYS A 97 5.13 17.82 4.50
N ASN A 98 4.88 18.97 5.10
CA ASN A 98 3.71 19.23 5.92
C ASN A 98 2.52 19.54 5.00
N PRO A 99 1.28 19.19 5.35
CA PRO A 99 0.09 19.56 4.58
C PRO A 99 -0.10 21.05 4.31
N THR A 100 0.55 21.93 5.07
CA THR A 100 0.53 23.38 4.80
C THR A 100 1.59 23.86 3.80
N GLU A 101 2.47 22.96 3.35
CA GLU A 101 3.55 23.23 2.38
C GLU A 101 3.21 22.71 0.97
N THR A 102 1.99 22.25 0.77
CA THR A 102 1.49 21.75 -0.52
C THR A 102 0.23 22.51 -0.95
N GLU A 103 0.01 22.57 -2.25
CA GLU A 103 -1.28 22.95 -2.80
C GLU A 103 -2.28 21.83 -2.56
N ASN A 104 -3.45 22.17 -2.02
CA ASN A 104 -4.42 21.17 -1.60
C ASN A 104 -5.82 21.51 -2.14
N TYR A 105 -6.57 20.47 -2.45
CA TYR A 105 -7.99 20.58 -2.79
C TYR A 105 -8.84 20.70 -1.52
N ASP A 106 -9.94 21.46 -1.56
CA ASP A 106 -11.00 21.39 -0.55
C ASP A 106 -11.94 20.23 -0.89
N LEU A 107 -11.63 19.05 -0.35
CA LEU A 107 -12.31 17.81 -0.71
C LEU A 107 -12.66 16.98 0.56
N PRO A 108 -13.71 17.36 1.30
CA PRO A 108 -14.18 16.59 2.45
C PRO A 108 -14.67 15.18 2.03
N PRO A 109 -14.81 14.23 2.98
CA PRO A 109 -15.18 12.85 2.70
C PRO A 109 -16.37 12.66 1.75
N GLU A 110 -17.42 13.42 1.93
CA GLU A 110 -18.64 13.35 1.11
C GLU A 110 -18.37 13.76 -0.35
N LYS A 111 -17.51 14.77 -0.55
CA LYS A 111 -17.12 15.21 -1.91
C LYS A 111 -16.22 14.16 -2.58
N VAL A 112 -15.35 13.46 -1.84
CA VAL A 112 -14.54 12.34 -2.39
C VAL A 112 -15.45 11.26 -2.94
N VAL A 113 -16.44 10.85 -2.15
CA VAL A 113 -17.41 9.81 -2.56
C VAL A 113 -18.25 10.26 -3.75
N SER A 114 -18.72 11.51 -3.75
CA SER A 114 -19.44 12.09 -4.89
C SER A 114 -18.60 12.10 -6.17
N LEU A 115 -17.33 12.51 -6.07
CA LEU A 115 -16.41 12.54 -7.20
C LEU A 115 -16.11 11.11 -7.71
N CYS A 116 -15.95 10.13 -6.82
CA CYS A 116 -15.76 8.74 -7.19
C CYS A 116 -16.92 8.22 -8.05
N LYS A 117 -18.15 8.55 -7.68
CA LYS A 117 -19.35 8.20 -8.47
C LYS A 117 -19.41 8.92 -9.82
N GLN A 118 -19.15 10.23 -9.82
CA GLN A 118 -19.11 11.03 -11.03
C GLN A 118 -18.12 10.46 -12.06
N GLU A 119 -16.93 10.05 -11.60
CA GLU A 119 -15.88 9.45 -12.43
C GLU A 119 -16.11 7.96 -12.74
N LYS A 120 -17.20 7.38 -12.23
CA LYS A 120 -17.55 5.95 -12.40
C LYS A 120 -16.43 5.01 -11.94
N CYS A 121 -15.79 5.36 -10.82
CA CYS A 121 -14.78 4.52 -10.19
C CYS A 121 -15.45 3.45 -9.31
N ALA A 122 -14.95 2.23 -9.37
CA ALA A 122 -15.41 1.13 -8.53
C ALA A 122 -14.89 1.23 -7.08
N SER A 123 -13.81 1.98 -6.88
CA SER A 123 -13.14 2.10 -5.60
C SER A 123 -12.50 3.47 -5.36
N ILE A 124 -12.23 3.75 -4.09
CA ILE A 124 -11.38 4.86 -3.63
C ILE A 124 -10.07 4.28 -3.12
N ALA A 125 -8.94 4.76 -3.62
CA ALA A 125 -7.61 4.35 -3.19
C ALA A 125 -6.92 5.46 -2.39
N TYR A 126 -6.57 5.15 -1.14
CA TYR A 126 -5.74 5.97 -0.26
C TYR A 126 -4.29 5.56 -0.52
N THR A 127 -3.51 6.42 -1.19
CA THR A 127 -2.24 6.00 -1.83
C THR A 127 -1.21 7.14 -1.96
N TYR A 128 -0.16 6.94 -2.75
CA TYR A 128 0.97 7.83 -3.09
C TYR A 128 1.87 8.24 -1.92
N THR A 129 1.28 8.70 -0.81
CA THR A 129 1.98 8.94 0.45
C THR A 129 1.66 7.80 1.44
N GLU A 130 1.37 8.12 2.67
CA GLU A 130 1.05 7.08 3.66
C GLU A 130 -0.34 7.33 4.26
N PRO A 131 -1.36 6.51 3.96
CA PRO A 131 -2.74 6.71 4.43
C PRO A 131 -2.88 6.72 5.95
N ILE A 132 -1.93 6.11 6.68
CA ILE A 132 -1.91 6.12 8.14
C ILE A 132 -1.70 7.54 8.70
N THR A 133 -1.08 8.43 7.94
CA THR A 133 -0.81 9.80 8.41
C THR A 133 -2.02 10.73 8.28
N TYR A 134 -3.00 10.35 7.46
CA TYR A 134 -4.32 11.00 7.34
C TYR A 134 -5.46 10.05 7.70
N TYR A 135 -5.23 9.25 8.73
CA TYR A 135 -6.08 8.14 9.18
C TYR A 135 -7.57 8.51 9.30
N GLU A 136 -7.88 9.61 9.96
CA GLU A 136 -9.27 10.06 10.20
C GLU A 136 -9.98 10.39 8.89
N TYR A 137 -9.27 10.97 7.93
CA TYR A 137 -9.80 11.25 6.60
C TYR A 137 -10.02 9.96 5.80
N THR A 138 -9.06 9.03 5.85
CA THR A 138 -9.19 7.70 5.27
C THR A 138 -10.39 6.97 5.85
N TYR A 139 -10.49 6.89 7.18
CA TYR A 139 -11.54 6.16 7.87
C TYR A 139 -12.94 6.73 7.58
N ASP A 140 -13.15 8.04 7.75
CA ASP A 140 -14.46 8.65 7.55
C ASP A 140 -14.91 8.55 6.09
N THR A 141 -13.99 8.79 5.13
CA THR A 141 -14.29 8.61 3.71
C THR A 141 -14.67 7.16 3.40
N SER A 142 -13.95 6.18 3.98
CA SER A 142 -14.24 4.76 3.78
C SER A 142 -15.59 4.34 4.33
N VAL A 143 -16.00 4.88 5.49
CA VAL A 143 -17.32 4.62 6.05
C VAL A 143 -18.43 5.09 5.10
N ILE A 144 -18.32 6.31 4.59
CA ILE A 144 -19.31 6.87 3.66
C ILE A 144 -19.30 6.11 2.32
N ALA A 145 -18.12 5.74 1.82
CA ALA A 145 -17.97 4.96 0.59
C ALA A 145 -18.67 3.60 0.69
N HIS A 146 -18.46 2.84 1.78
CA HIS A 146 -19.13 1.56 2.03
C HIS A 146 -20.65 1.67 2.06
N GLN A 147 -21.20 2.71 2.71
CA GLN A 147 -22.65 2.96 2.74
C GLN A 147 -23.24 3.18 1.34
N GLN A 148 -22.40 3.51 0.37
CA GLN A 148 -22.76 3.77 -1.01
C GLN A 148 -22.29 2.70 -2.01
N GLY A 149 -21.83 1.54 -1.51
CA GLY A 149 -21.40 0.40 -2.32
C GLY A 149 -20.08 0.60 -3.06
N ILE A 150 -19.25 1.58 -2.63
CA ILE A 150 -17.93 1.84 -3.21
C ILE A 150 -16.87 1.12 -2.36
N ARG A 151 -15.96 0.41 -3.02
CA ARG A 151 -14.85 -0.31 -2.36
C ARG A 151 -13.73 0.66 -1.94
N ASN A 152 -13.00 0.29 -0.89
CA ASN A 152 -11.90 1.07 -0.34
C ASN A 152 -10.58 0.30 -0.43
N ILE A 153 -9.55 0.96 -0.96
CA ILE A 153 -8.22 0.39 -1.18
C ILE A 153 -7.19 1.18 -0.36
N MET A 154 -6.35 0.46 0.37
CA MET A 154 -5.21 1.03 1.08
C MET A 154 -3.90 0.60 0.41
N VAL A 155 -3.10 1.56 -0.07
CA VAL A 155 -1.72 1.33 -0.54
C VAL A 155 -0.77 1.96 0.46
N SER A 156 -0.07 1.14 1.22
CA SER A 156 0.63 1.57 2.44
C SER A 156 1.97 0.84 2.64
N ALA A 157 2.86 1.46 3.38
CA ALA A 157 4.05 0.80 3.91
C ALA A 157 3.75 -0.15 5.07
N GLY A 158 2.50 -0.25 5.52
CA GLY A 158 2.08 -1.13 6.61
C GLY A 158 2.67 -0.79 7.98
N TYR A 159 3.17 0.42 8.18
CA TYR A 159 3.81 0.83 9.43
C TYR A 159 2.77 1.47 10.38
N ILE A 160 1.89 0.64 10.92
CA ILE A 160 0.73 1.00 11.75
C ILE A 160 0.67 0.09 13.00
N ASN A 161 0.11 0.60 14.11
CA ASN A 161 -0.12 -0.20 15.30
C ASN A 161 -1.37 -1.11 15.15
N PRO A 162 -1.45 -2.24 15.87
CA PRO A 162 -2.52 -3.23 15.68
C PRO A 162 -3.93 -2.71 15.91
N GLU A 163 -4.15 -1.90 16.96
CA GLU A 163 -5.49 -1.40 17.29
C GLU A 163 -6.08 -0.47 16.20
N PRO A 164 -5.37 0.59 15.77
CA PRO A 164 -5.86 1.41 14.65
C PRO A 164 -5.99 0.61 13.35
N LEU A 165 -5.14 -0.39 13.09
CA LEU A 165 -5.26 -1.24 11.91
C LEU A 165 -6.56 -2.05 11.94
N ARG A 166 -6.86 -2.78 13.03
CA ARG A 166 -8.10 -3.56 13.15
C ARG A 166 -9.35 -2.72 12.98
N LYS A 167 -9.33 -1.47 13.47
CA LYS A 167 -10.45 -0.54 13.24
C LYS A 167 -10.57 -0.18 11.76
N LEU A 168 -9.44 0.04 11.06
CA LEU A 168 -9.42 0.39 9.65
C LEU A 168 -9.85 -0.80 8.76
N CYS A 169 -9.48 -2.04 9.12
CA CYS A 169 -9.89 -3.26 8.42
C CYS A 169 -11.40 -3.43 8.28
N LYS A 170 -12.19 -2.82 9.18
CA LYS A 170 -13.66 -2.88 9.10
C LYS A 170 -14.25 -2.10 7.93
N VAL A 171 -13.45 -1.22 7.31
CA VAL A 171 -13.90 -0.31 6.24
C VAL A 171 -12.96 -0.32 5.02
N ILE A 172 -11.91 -1.14 5.02
CA ILE A 172 -11.00 -1.34 3.87
C ILE A 172 -11.26 -2.72 3.27
N ASP A 173 -11.48 -2.79 1.96
CA ASP A 173 -11.75 -4.03 1.21
C ASP A 173 -10.48 -4.70 0.70
N ALA A 174 -9.50 -3.90 0.29
CA ALA A 174 -8.23 -4.38 -0.25
C ALA A 174 -7.04 -3.53 0.19
N ALA A 175 -5.89 -4.16 0.31
CA ALA A 175 -4.64 -3.48 0.59
C ALA A 175 -3.52 -3.98 -0.32
N ASN A 176 -2.66 -3.06 -0.77
CA ASN A 176 -1.32 -3.40 -1.22
C ASN A 176 -0.33 -2.88 -0.17
N ILE A 177 0.48 -3.79 0.37
CA ILE A 177 1.47 -3.46 1.40
C ILE A 177 2.88 -3.60 0.86
N ASP A 178 3.64 -2.53 0.99
CA ASP A 178 5.06 -2.51 0.66
C ASP A 178 5.89 -3.24 1.74
N LEU A 179 6.23 -4.50 1.53
CA LEU A 179 7.27 -5.19 2.29
C LEU A 179 8.63 -4.82 1.72
N LYS A 180 9.20 -3.70 2.22
CA LYS A 180 10.33 -3.02 1.57
C LYS A 180 11.67 -3.74 1.69
N SER A 181 11.82 -4.65 2.65
CA SER A 181 13.00 -5.49 2.87
C SER A 181 12.67 -6.60 3.86
N PHE A 182 13.49 -7.64 3.92
CA PHE A 182 13.40 -8.68 4.95
C PHE A 182 14.59 -8.64 5.92
N SER A 183 15.08 -7.42 6.17
CA SER A 183 16.13 -7.09 7.14
C SER A 183 15.75 -5.86 7.96
N ASN A 184 15.76 -5.99 9.30
CA ASN A 184 15.47 -4.86 10.18
C ASN A 184 16.52 -3.76 10.08
N GLU A 185 17.78 -4.12 9.81
CA GLU A 185 18.86 -3.15 9.60
C GLU A 185 18.60 -2.28 8.37
N ILE A 186 18.22 -2.92 7.25
CA ILE A 186 17.88 -2.20 6.01
C ILE A 186 16.63 -1.37 6.21
N TYR A 187 15.59 -1.89 6.86
CA TYR A 187 14.40 -1.11 7.20
C TYR A 187 14.74 0.16 7.97
N THR A 188 15.66 0.07 8.93
CA THR A 188 16.09 1.23 9.71
C THR A 188 16.87 2.23 8.86
N LYS A 189 17.85 1.77 8.09
CA LYS A 189 18.76 2.62 7.30
C LYS A 189 18.09 3.20 6.05
N LEU A 190 17.35 2.38 5.31
CA LEU A 190 16.75 2.76 4.03
C LEU A 190 15.41 3.48 4.20
N ASN A 191 14.57 3.01 5.13
CA ASN A 191 13.18 3.44 5.25
C ASN A 191 12.91 4.26 6.52
N GLY A 192 13.79 4.20 7.51
CA GLY A 192 13.62 4.84 8.81
C GLY A 192 12.51 4.20 9.66
N GLY A 193 12.26 2.91 9.49
CA GLY A 193 11.25 2.13 10.22
C GLY A 193 11.81 0.84 10.79
N LYS A 194 10.93 -0.12 11.10
CA LYS A 194 11.27 -1.47 11.59
C LYS A 194 10.48 -2.51 10.80
N LEU A 195 11.05 -3.69 10.60
CA LEU A 195 10.45 -4.79 9.85
C LEU A 195 9.23 -5.40 10.58
N GLN A 196 9.38 -5.74 11.86
CA GLN A 196 8.37 -6.53 12.60
C GLN A 196 6.95 -5.92 12.54
N PRO A 197 6.73 -4.60 12.74
CA PRO A 197 5.39 -4.02 12.63
C PRO A 197 4.73 -4.22 11.26
N VAL A 198 5.53 -4.30 10.18
CA VAL A 198 5.00 -4.56 8.84
C VAL A 198 4.58 -6.02 8.68
N LEU A 199 5.36 -6.96 9.22
CA LEU A 199 5.00 -8.39 9.24
C LEU A 199 3.71 -8.61 10.06
N ASP A 200 3.56 -7.94 11.19
CA ASP A 200 2.36 -7.98 12.01
C ASP A 200 1.15 -7.38 11.27
N THR A 201 1.36 -6.33 10.48
CA THR A 201 0.33 -5.74 9.62
C THR A 201 -0.14 -6.72 8.55
N LEU A 202 0.77 -7.44 7.87
CA LEU A 202 0.40 -8.45 6.87
C LEU A 202 -0.48 -9.54 7.50
N LYS A 203 -0.10 -10.07 8.67
CA LYS A 203 -0.89 -11.06 9.38
C LYS A 203 -2.26 -10.53 9.78
N THR A 204 -2.32 -9.33 10.34
CA THR A 204 -3.58 -8.71 10.77
C THR A 204 -4.53 -8.51 9.58
N LEU A 205 -4.06 -7.99 8.45
CA LEU A 205 -4.89 -7.81 7.25
C LEU A 205 -5.48 -9.14 6.74
N LYS A 206 -4.66 -10.19 6.72
CA LYS A 206 -5.10 -11.54 6.36
C LYS A 206 -6.15 -12.08 7.34
N ASP A 207 -5.90 -11.97 8.65
CA ASP A 207 -6.80 -12.49 9.69
C ASP A 207 -8.14 -11.74 9.73
N GLU A 208 -8.14 -10.44 9.43
CA GLU A 208 -9.34 -9.59 9.33
C GLU A 208 -10.08 -9.74 7.97
N GLY A 209 -9.56 -10.57 7.04
CA GLY A 209 -10.19 -10.88 5.77
C GLY A 209 -10.11 -9.77 4.71
N VAL A 210 -9.22 -8.80 4.86
CA VAL A 210 -8.94 -7.79 3.83
C VAL A 210 -8.19 -8.46 2.67
N TRP A 211 -8.61 -8.23 1.42
CA TRP A 211 -7.85 -8.71 0.27
C TRP A 211 -6.46 -8.09 0.27
N LEU A 212 -5.41 -8.90 0.24
CA LEU A 212 -4.03 -8.45 0.35
C LEU A 212 -3.21 -8.81 -0.88
N GLU A 213 -2.46 -7.83 -1.40
CA GLU A 213 -1.34 -8.05 -2.31
C GLU A 213 -0.08 -7.40 -1.70
N ILE A 214 1.08 -7.95 -1.96
CA ILE A 214 2.34 -7.52 -1.34
C ILE A 214 3.28 -7.03 -2.42
N THR A 215 3.92 -5.87 -2.21
CA THR A 215 4.92 -5.33 -3.12
C THR A 215 6.30 -5.29 -2.46
N ASN A 216 7.31 -5.78 -3.18
CA ASN A 216 8.71 -5.63 -2.82
C ASN A 216 9.46 -4.93 -3.96
N LEU A 217 9.86 -3.68 -3.74
CA LEU A 217 10.71 -2.94 -4.67
C LEU A 217 12.16 -3.38 -4.45
N LEU A 218 12.74 -4.07 -5.43
CA LEU A 218 14.13 -4.53 -5.37
C LEU A 218 15.10 -3.38 -5.69
N ILE A 219 15.99 -3.06 -4.76
CA ILE A 219 16.96 -1.96 -4.87
C ILE A 219 18.37 -2.54 -4.78
N PRO A 220 19.19 -2.40 -5.84
CA PRO A 220 20.55 -2.95 -5.86
C PRO A 220 21.39 -2.52 -4.65
N SER A 221 22.11 -3.47 -4.09
CA SER A 221 22.98 -3.32 -2.91
C SER A 221 22.25 -3.01 -1.59
N TRP A 222 20.91 -3.03 -1.59
CA TRP A 222 20.10 -2.86 -0.38
C TRP A 222 19.31 -4.13 -0.03
N ASN A 223 18.39 -4.54 -0.89
CA ASN A 223 17.47 -5.64 -0.61
C ASN A 223 17.36 -6.65 -1.75
N ASP A 224 18.35 -6.68 -2.65
CA ASP A 224 18.44 -7.60 -3.79
C ASP A 224 19.29 -8.84 -3.51
N ASP A 225 19.71 -9.05 -2.27
CA ASP A 225 20.43 -10.22 -1.81
C ASP A 225 19.57 -11.49 -1.89
N THR A 226 20.10 -12.53 -2.54
CA THR A 226 19.39 -13.78 -2.83
C THR A 226 18.90 -14.49 -1.55
N ASP A 227 19.72 -14.54 -0.49
CA ASP A 227 19.36 -15.21 0.76
C ASP A 227 18.27 -14.42 1.50
N MET A 228 18.29 -13.10 1.41
CA MET A 228 17.23 -12.25 1.99
C MET A 228 15.90 -12.47 1.27
N ILE A 229 15.91 -12.53 -0.06
CA ILE A 229 14.71 -12.80 -0.87
C ILE A 229 14.18 -14.19 -0.55
N LEU A 230 15.05 -15.20 -0.44
CA LEU A 230 14.67 -16.56 -0.06
C LEU A 230 13.99 -16.59 1.31
N ARG A 231 14.60 -15.99 2.34
CA ARG A 231 13.99 -15.90 3.69
C ARG A 231 12.65 -15.18 3.69
N MET A 232 12.49 -14.14 2.89
CA MET A 232 11.21 -13.42 2.75
C MET A 232 10.14 -14.31 2.12
N CYS A 233 10.45 -14.98 1.01
CA CYS A 233 9.50 -15.86 0.33
C CYS A 233 9.14 -17.08 1.19
N HIS A 234 10.12 -17.67 1.83
CA HIS A 234 9.91 -18.76 2.79
C HIS A 234 8.97 -18.36 3.93
N TRP A 235 9.23 -17.19 4.56
CA TRP A 235 8.37 -16.67 5.61
C TRP A 235 6.92 -16.42 5.11
N LEU A 236 6.76 -15.88 3.90
CA LEU A 236 5.44 -15.68 3.31
C LEU A 236 4.71 -17.02 3.14
N ALA A 237 5.37 -18.03 2.59
CA ALA A 237 4.78 -19.36 2.41
C ALA A 237 4.39 -20.00 3.75
N GLU A 238 5.30 -20.02 4.75
CA GLU A 238 5.04 -20.61 6.07
C GLU A 238 3.93 -19.90 6.87
N ASN A 239 3.67 -18.61 6.59
CA ASN A 239 2.60 -17.86 7.26
C ASN A 239 1.30 -17.84 6.45
N GLY A 240 1.17 -18.72 5.41
CA GLY A 240 -0.06 -18.93 4.65
C GLY A 240 -0.38 -17.79 3.69
N PHE A 241 0.64 -17.16 3.09
CA PHE A 241 0.51 -16.16 2.03
C PHE A 241 0.74 -16.75 0.63
N GLU A 242 0.72 -18.09 0.47
CA GLU A 242 0.96 -18.76 -0.80
C GLU A 242 -0.05 -18.39 -1.90
N ASN A 243 -1.24 -17.96 -1.51
CA ASN A 243 -2.29 -17.48 -2.42
C ASN A 243 -2.34 -15.94 -2.54
N THR A 244 -1.48 -15.22 -1.81
CA THR A 244 -1.39 -13.76 -1.83
C THR A 244 -0.47 -13.32 -2.97
N PRO A 245 -0.93 -12.47 -3.90
CA PRO A 245 -0.09 -11.96 -4.97
C PRO A 245 1.13 -11.21 -4.43
N LEU A 246 2.32 -11.58 -4.93
CA LEU A 246 3.59 -10.91 -4.63
C LEU A 246 4.12 -10.22 -5.88
N HIS A 247 4.40 -8.92 -5.75
CA HIS A 247 4.90 -8.07 -6.82
C HIS A 247 6.36 -7.70 -6.57
N PHE A 248 7.29 -8.19 -7.37
CA PHE A 248 8.63 -7.64 -7.43
C PHE A 248 8.66 -6.47 -8.40
N SER A 249 8.99 -5.27 -7.92
CA SER A 249 9.05 -4.08 -8.74
C SER A 249 10.49 -3.67 -9.03
N ARG A 250 10.73 -3.25 -10.28
CA ARG A 250 12.02 -2.69 -10.69
C ARG A 250 12.21 -1.31 -10.09
N PHE A 251 13.33 -1.09 -9.42
CA PHE A 251 13.76 0.22 -8.97
C PHE A 251 14.43 1.00 -10.09
N PHE A 252 14.18 2.31 -10.11
CA PHE A 252 14.92 3.30 -10.89
C PHE A 252 15.45 4.38 -9.95
N PRO A 253 16.66 4.95 -10.22
CA PRO A 253 17.26 5.98 -9.38
C PRO A 253 16.30 7.13 -9.07
N MET A 254 16.13 7.45 -7.77
CA MET A 254 15.19 8.46 -7.35
C MET A 254 15.60 9.07 -5.99
N TYR A 255 15.26 10.33 -5.77
CA TYR A 255 15.43 11.10 -4.52
C TYR A 255 16.87 11.07 -3.99
N LYS A 256 17.14 10.37 -2.86
CA LYS A 256 18.48 10.29 -2.26
C LYS A 256 19.33 9.14 -2.82
N LEU A 257 18.75 8.30 -3.67
CA LEU A 257 19.43 7.17 -4.33
C LEU A 257 19.65 7.42 -5.84
N MET A 258 19.91 8.67 -6.24
CA MET A 258 20.17 9.03 -7.64
C MET A 258 21.45 8.41 -8.22
N GLN A 259 22.40 8.00 -7.36
CA GLN A 259 23.65 7.37 -7.77
C GLN A 259 23.56 5.84 -7.85
N SER A 260 22.44 5.25 -7.42
CA SER A 260 22.20 3.82 -7.53
C SER A 260 21.88 3.44 -8.97
N GLN A 261 22.12 2.17 -9.34
CA GLN A 261 21.70 1.65 -10.63
C GLN A 261 20.25 1.17 -10.58
N ALA A 262 19.57 1.17 -11.72
CA ALA A 262 18.28 0.49 -11.85
C ALA A 262 18.44 -1.02 -11.64
N THR A 263 17.43 -1.68 -11.08
CA THR A 263 17.48 -3.13 -10.83
C THR A 263 17.72 -3.89 -12.13
N PRO A 264 18.76 -4.75 -12.20
CA PRO A 264 18.98 -5.62 -13.35
C PRO A 264 17.80 -6.59 -13.56
N LEU A 265 17.45 -6.86 -14.82
CA LEU A 265 16.34 -7.78 -15.14
C LEU A 265 16.58 -9.20 -14.61
N ASN A 266 17.83 -9.65 -14.58
CA ASN A 266 18.19 -10.98 -14.04
C ASN A 266 17.93 -11.06 -12.53
N THR A 267 18.14 -9.99 -11.77
CA THR A 267 17.80 -9.93 -10.33
C THR A 267 16.30 -10.13 -10.12
N LEU A 268 15.46 -9.47 -10.91
CA LEU A 268 14.01 -9.62 -10.86
C LEU A 268 13.56 -11.05 -11.22
N LYS A 269 14.12 -11.63 -12.29
CA LYS A 269 13.83 -13.00 -12.70
C LYS A 269 14.27 -14.03 -11.65
N ASN A 270 15.43 -13.82 -11.02
CA ASN A 270 15.90 -14.67 -9.94
C ASN A 270 14.97 -14.61 -8.73
N ALA A 271 14.54 -13.41 -8.31
CA ALA A 271 13.58 -13.23 -7.23
C ALA A 271 12.24 -13.92 -7.53
N TRP A 272 11.75 -13.80 -8.76
CA TRP A 272 10.55 -14.49 -9.22
C TRP A 272 10.70 -16.02 -9.12
N ASN A 273 11.81 -16.57 -9.60
CA ASN A 273 12.09 -18.02 -9.52
C ASN A 273 12.11 -18.52 -8.07
N ILE A 274 12.78 -17.79 -7.16
CA ILE A 274 12.84 -18.11 -5.73
C ILE A 274 11.41 -18.15 -5.16
N ALA A 275 10.60 -17.15 -5.43
CA ALA A 275 9.24 -17.07 -4.91
C ALA A 275 8.35 -18.22 -5.38
N ILE A 276 8.47 -18.63 -6.65
CA ILE A 276 7.76 -19.80 -7.20
C ILE A 276 8.27 -21.10 -6.54
N GLN A 277 9.58 -21.26 -6.34
CA GLN A 277 10.18 -22.43 -5.69
C GLN A 277 9.75 -22.57 -4.22
N GLU A 278 9.55 -21.44 -3.52
CA GLU A 278 9.02 -21.41 -2.16
C GLU A 278 7.49 -21.64 -2.09
N GLY A 279 6.82 -21.85 -3.23
CA GLY A 279 5.40 -22.23 -3.28
C GLY A 279 4.41 -21.07 -3.40
N LEU A 280 4.88 -19.83 -3.65
CA LEU A 280 3.99 -18.70 -3.91
C LEU A 280 3.37 -18.84 -5.30
N LYS A 281 2.03 -18.79 -5.39
CA LYS A 281 1.30 -19.13 -6.63
C LYS A 281 1.15 -17.98 -7.60
N TYR A 282 1.16 -16.75 -7.11
CA TYR A 282 0.91 -15.55 -7.92
C TYR A 282 2.06 -14.56 -7.71
N VAL A 283 3.04 -14.62 -8.59
CA VAL A 283 4.24 -13.77 -8.51
C VAL A 283 4.35 -12.95 -9.79
N PHE A 284 4.49 -11.64 -9.64
CA PHE A 284 4.52 -10.68 -10.71
C PHE A 284 5.82 -9.87 -10.72
N ILE A 285 6.22 -9.39 -11.90
CA ILE A 285 7.31 -8.43 -12.05
C ILE A 285 6.73 -7.15 -12.66
N GLY A 286 6.74 -6.07 -11.89
CA GLY A 286 6.26 -4.75 -12.29
C GLY A 286 7.39 -3.79 -12.72
N ASN A 287 7.00 -2.70 -13.37
CA ASN A 287 7.90 -1.69 -13.96
C ASN A 287 8.83 -2.22 -15.07
N VAL A 288 8.45 -3.31 -15.74
CA VAL A 288 9.20 -3.95 -16.83
C VAL A 288 8.22 -4.45 -17.89
N PRO A 289 7.57 -3.56 -18.67
CA PRO A 289 6.54 -3.95 -19.65
C PRO A 289 7.00 -5.00 -20.65
N GLU A 290 8.27 -4.98 -21.03
CA GLU A 290 8.87 -5.90 -22.01
C GLU A 290 8.93 -7.38 -21.55
N LEU A 291 8.76 -7.66 -20.26
CA LEU A 291 8.79 -9.03 -19.74
C LEU A 291 7.44 -9.73 -19.76
N ASN A 292 6.32 -9.00 -19.90
CA ASN A 292 4.94 -9.54 -19.83
C ASN A 292 4.67 -10.41 -18.57
N MET A 293 5.37 -10.13 -17.47
CA MET A 293 5.26 -10.91 -16.22
C MET A 293 4.21 -10.34 -15.26
N GLU A 294 3.27 -9.55 -15.76
CA GLU A 294 2.08 -9.05 -15.05
C GLU A 294 0.81 -9.86 -15.43
N ASN A 295 0.93 -10.89 -16.28
CA ASN A 295 -0.16 -11.79 -16.62
C ASN A 295 -0.46 -12.75 -15.45
N THR A 296 -1.75 -13.04 -15.21
CA THR A 296 -2.15 -14.04 -14.22
C THR A 296 -2.13 -15.42 -14.84
N ILE A 297 -1.37 -16.33 -14.25
CA ILE A 297 -1.25 -17.73 -14.67
C ILE A 297 -2.06 -18.60 -13.71
N CYS A 298 -2.82 -19.54 -14.25
CA CYS A 298 -3.51 -20.54 -13.44
C CYS A 298 -2.50 -21.48 -12.76
N PRO A 299 -2.54 -21.65 -11.41
CA PRO A 299 -1.53 -22.44 -10.71
C PRO A 299 -1.65 -23.95 -11.02
N ARG A 300 -2.78 -24.43 -11.58
CA ARG A 300 -3.00 -25.85 -11.90
C ARG A 300 -2.67 -26.20 -13.34
N CYS A 301 -3.19 -25.44 -14.31
CA CYS A 301 -3.02 -25.79 -15.74
C CYS A 301 -2.01 -24.92 -16.47
N HIS A 302 -1.40 -23.95 -15.79
CA HIS A 302 -0.36 -23.02 -16.26
C HIS A 302 -0.74 -22.19 -17.49
N LYS A 303 -2.04 -22.10 -17.83
CA LYS A 303 -2.53 -21.20 -18.88
C LYS A 303 -2.70 -19.78 -18.34
N GLU A 304 -2.49 -18.81 -19.21
CA GLU A 304 -2.81 -17.41 -18.90
C GLU A 304 -4.34 -17.28 -18.73
N VAL A 305 -4.75 -16.77 -17.56
CA VAL A 305 -6.18 -16.52 -17.25
C VAL A 305 -6.51 -15.05 -17.21
N ILE A 306 -5.51 -14.16 -17.09
CA ILE A 306 -5.63 -12.73 -17.39
C ILE A 306 -4.37 -12.31 -18.13
N LYS A 307 -4.56 -11.79 -19.34
CA LYS A 307 -3.51 -11.21 -20.15
C LYS A 307 -3.58 -9.70 -20.08
N ARG A 308 -2.43 -9.07 -19.82
CA ARG A 308 -2.31 -7.62 -19.67
C ARG A 308 -1.34 -7.02 -20.67
N SER A 309 -1.58 -5.74 -21.02
CA SER A 309 -0.63 -4.89 -21.70
C SER A 309 -0.55 -3.57 -20.93
N GLY A 310 0.50 -3.40 -20.14
CA GLY A 310 0.55 -2.40 -19.08
C GLY A 310 -0.64 -2.57 -18.12
N TYR A 311 -1.41 -1.51 -17.90
CA TYR A 311 -2.56 -1.55 -17.01
C TYR A 311 -3.88 -2.00 -17.69
N ASN A 312 -3.85 -2.38 -18.96
CA ASN A 312 -5.06 -2.78 -19.69
C ASN A 312 -5.23 -4.29 -19.70
N ILE A 313 -6.44 -4.77 -19.42
CA ILE A 313 -6.82 -6.16 -19.60
C ILE A 313 -7.08 -6.41 -21.09
N ILE A 314 -6.35 -7.36 -21.66
CA ILE A 314 -6.51 -7.77 -23.07
C ILE A 314 -7.44 -8.98 -23.17
N GLU A 315 -7.24 -9.97 -22.28
CA GLU A 315 -8.05 -11.19 -22.22
C GLU A 315 -8.29 -11.56 -20.75
N LYS A 316 -9.49 -12.10 -20.45
CA LYS A 316 -9.86 -12.58 -19.12
C LYS A 316 -10.59 -13.92 -19.25
N HIS A 317 -10.00 -14.99 -18.73
CA HIS A 317 -10.48 -16.36 -18.70
C HIS A 317 -10.75 -16.83 -17.25
N ILE A 318 -11.39 -15.97 -16.48
CA ILE A 318 -11.87 -16.24 -15.12
C ILE A 318 -13.37 -16.00 -15.08
N LYS A 319 -14.12 -17.04 -14.71
CA LYS A 319 -15.58 -16.98 -14.52
C LYS A 319 -15.94 -17.49 -13.13
N ASN A 320 -16.70 -16.70 -12.37
CA ASN A 320 -17.08 -17.02 -10.99
C ASN A 320 -15.86 -17.40 -10.11
N GLY A 321 -14.76 -16.66 -10.24
CA GLY A 321 -13.52 -16.90 -9.51
C GLY A 321 -12.75 -18.17 -9.89
N LYS A 322 -13.09 -18.81 -11.04
CA LYS A 322 -12.46 -20.06 -11.49
C LYS A 322 -11.85 -19.90 -12.89
N CYS A 323 -10.75 -20.62 -13.11
CA CYS A 323 -10.12 -20.76 -14.42
C CYS A 323 -11.09 -21.43 -15.41
N GLU A 324 -11.38 -20.79 -16.54
CA GLU A 324 -12.27 -21.35 -17.59
C GLU A 324 -11.72 -22.60 -18.26
N PHE A 325 -10.39 -22.83 -18.21
CA PHE A 325 -9.75 -23.97 -18.86
C PHE A 325 -9.78 -25.26 -18.03
N CYS A 326 -9.70 -25.16 -16.68
CA CYS A 326 -9.56 -26.34 -15.83
C CYS A 326 -10.42 -26.34 -14.55
N GLY A 327 -11.17 -25.25 -14.30
CA GLY A 327 -12.04 -25.11 -13.13
C GLY A 327 -11.33 -24.78 -11.81
N GLU A 328 -10.00 -24.61 -11.81
CA GLU A 328 -9.24 -24.26 -10.61
C GLU A 328 -9.68 -22.91 -10.05
N LYS A 329 -9.80 -22.82 -8.71
CA LYS A 329 -10.12 -21.55 -8.05
C LYS A 329 -8.92 -20.60 -8.14
N ILE A 330 -9.13 -19.43 -8.67
CA ILE A 330 -8.13 -18.36 -8.72
C ILE A 330 -8.41 -17.40 -7.57
N ALA A 331 -7.43 -17.25 -6.68
CA ALA A 331 -7.57 -16.35 -5.53
C ALA A 331 -7.68 -14.90 -6.03
N GLY A 332 -8.67 -14.15 -5.53
CA GLY A 332 -8.95 -12.78 -5.97
C GLY A 332 -10.37 -12.34 -5.65
N ILE A 333 -10.62 -11.04 -5.84
CA ILE A 333 -11.93 -10.40 -5.84
C ILE A 333 -12.21 -9.97 -7.28
N TRP A 334 -13.17 -10.62 -7.93
CA TRP A 334 -13.35 -10.53 -9.38
C TRP A 334 -14.56 -9.69 -9.81
N GLU A 335 -15.46 -9.39 -8.84
CA GLU A 335 -16.74 -8.66 -9.01
C GLU A 335 -17.00 -7.76 -7.78
#